data_4f98ae0ce57a255326f620f133c260a7
#
_entry.id   4f98ae0ce57a255326f620f133c260a7
#
_cell.length_a   1.000
_cell.length_b   1.000
_cell.length_c   1.000
_cell.angle_alpha   90.00
_cell.angle_beta   90.00
_cell.angle_gamma   90.00
#
_symmetry.space_group_name_H-M   'P 1'
#
loop_
_entity.id
_entity.type
_entity.pdbx_description
1 polymer ?
#
loop_
_entity_poly.entity_id
_entity_poly.type
_entity_poly.pdbx_seq_one_letter_code
_entity_poly.pdbx_strand_id
1 'polypeptide(L)'
;MRDTIAKLFKPSNIGTAVFFALNFGLVLLIFAPYSFTPYGIATLLLVYTLTVAISLSPVGEWMLSVFAGAKEIKRTDVKLKLVPLLEAVYNNAKEKSPNMVDSIHLKMIPGNETNAYAIGRRTICVTEGVLNLSDEMIMGIFAHEIGHIANRHSQIQLLIGGANIFISTFILILKAIAWMITGTFGLFALGSRKFTTGCLIGLVGSLSTILVYLWVKLCGLFLMWSSRKNEFVADEYAYSIGFGNQLAYVLDNVIETQTKNGFLKALYSSHPERNERIARLQELGVTYSRW
;
A
#
# COMPACT_ATOMS: atom_id res chain seq x y z
N MET A 1 -16.48 0.94 -5.86
CA MET A 1 -16.14 -0.49 -5.70
C MET A 1 -16.01 -1.21 -7.04
N ARG A 2 -17.02 -1.22 -7.91
CA ARG A 2 -16.97 -1.91 -9.22
C ARG A 2 -15.75 -1.50 -10.06
N ASP A 3 -15.47 -0.21 -10.19
CA ASP A 3 -14.33 0.30 -10.97
C ASP A 3 -12.97 -0.07 -10.38
N THR A 4 -12.86 -0.13 -9.05
CA THR A 4 -11.63 -0.54 -8.38
C THR A 4 -11.34 -2.02 -8.61
N ILE A 5 -12.38 -2.86 -8.54
CA ILE A 5 -12.27 -4.29 -8.83
C ILE A 5 -11.92 -4.50 -10.31
N ALA A 6 -12.55 -3.78 -11.24
CA ALA A 6 -12.22 -3.87 -12.66
C ALA A 6 -10.76 -3.47 -12.95
N LYS A 7 -10.24 -2.45 -12.26
CA LYS A 7 -8.83 -2.05 -12.40
C LYS A 7 -7.83 -3.05 -11.79
N LEU A 8 -8.25 -3.90 -10.85
CA LEU A 8 -7.41 -4.97 -10.30
C LEU A 8 -6.94 -5.96 -11.39
N PHE A 9 -7.76 -6.18 -12.41
CA PHE A 9 -7.46 -7.09 -13.52
C PHE A 9 -6.71 -6.42 -14.68
N LYS A 10 -6.31 -5.16 -14.56
CA LYS A 10 -5.43 -4.53 -15.56
C LYS A 10 -4.03 -5.18 -15.53
N PRO A 11 -3.31 -5.18 -16.67
CA PRO A 11 -1.95 -5.75 -16.75
C PRO A 11 -0.97 -5.17 -15.71
N SER A 12 -1.13 -3.91 -15.31
CA SER A 12 -0.32 -3.28 -14.26
C SER A 12 -0.56 -3.89 -12.87
N ASN A 13 -1.73 -4.47 -12.62
CA ASN A 13 -2.14 -4.99 -11.33
C ASN A 13 -2.23 -6.53 -11.26
N ILE A 14 -1.75 -7.26 -12.27
CA ILE A 14 -1.79 -8.74 -12.29
C ILE A 14 -1.12 -9.33 -11.04
N GLY A 15 0.04 -8.80 -10.62
CA GLY A 15 0.70 -9.25 -9.40
C GLY A 15 -0.18 -9.12 -8.16
N THR A 16 -0.92 -8.01 -8.07
CA THR A 16 -1.89 -7.80 -6.99
C THR A 16 -3.08 -8.77 -7.07
N ALA A 17 -3.58 -9.07 -8.27
CA ALA A 17 -4.63 -10.06 -8.45
C ALA A 17 -4.18 -11.47 -8.03
N VAL A 18 -2.94 -11.86 -8.39
CA VAL A 18 -2.32 -13.12 -7.94
C VAL A 18 -2.18 -13.13 -6.42
N PHE A 19 -1.72 -12.02 -5.81
CA PHE A 19 -1.66 -11.90 -4.36
C PHE A 19 -3.02 -12.18 -3.69
N PHE A 20 -4.11 -11.60 -4.18
CA PHE A 20 -5.46 -11.84 -3.62
C PHE A 20 -5.90 -13.29 -3.81
N ALA A 21 -5.64 -13.90 -4.97
CA ALA A 21 -5.95 -15.30 -5.21
C ALA A 21 -5.19 -16.23 -4.25
N LEU A 22 -3.90 -15.99 -4.05
CA LEU A 22 -3.08 -16.74 -3.12
C LEU A 22 -3.55 -16.56 -1.67
N ASN A 23 -3.86 -15.34 -1.25
CA ASN A 23 -4.38 -15.06 0.08
C ASN A 23 -5.71 -15.76 0.33
N PHE A 24 -6.64 -15.70 -0.62
CA PHE A 24 -7.92 -16.40 -0.51
C PHE A 24 -7.72 -17.91 -0.47
N GLY A 25 -6.83 -18.46 -1.32
CA GLY A 25 -6.45 -19.87 -1.30
C GLY A 25 -5.87 -20.31 0.05
N LEU A 26 -5.02 -19.47 0.67
CA LEU A 26 -4.50 -19.74 2.02
C LEU A 26 -5.61 -19.79 3.07
N VAL A 27 -6.55 -18.85 3.03
CA VAL A 27 -7.72 -18.85 3.94
C VAL A 27 -8.53 -20.13 3.77
N LEU A 28 -8.79 -20.55 2.52
CA LEU A 28 -9.49 -21.81 2.25
C LEU A 28 -8.75 -23.03 2.83
N LEU A 29 -7.42 -23.07 2.69
CA LEU A 29 -6.61 -24.17 3.23
C LEU A 29 -6.61 -24.21 4.75
N ILE A 30 -6.47 -23.05 5.41
CA ILE A 30 -6.46 -22.95 6.87
C ILE A 30 -7.77 -23.45 7.47
N PHE A 31 -8.88 -23.12 6.84
CA PHE A 31 -10.22 -23.52 7.27
C PHE A 31 -10.73 -24.77 6.53
N ALA A 32 -9.83 -25.59 5.93
CA ALA A 32 -10.20 -26.67 5.03
C ALA A 32 -11.36 -27.56 5.52
N PRO A 33 -11.40 -28.04 6.79
CA PRO A 33 -12.51 -28.88 7.26
C PRO A 33 -13.87 -28.17 7.22
N TYR A 34 -13.87 -26.85 7.38
CA TYR A 34 -15.07 -26.02 7.38
C TYR A 34 -15.35 -25.42 5.99
N SER A 35 -14.28 -24.99 5.27
CA SER A 35 -14.37 -24.30 3.97
C SER A 35 -15.08 -25.10 2.89
N PHE A 36 -14.96 -26.44 2.92
CA PHE A 36 -15.58 -27.31 1.92
C PHE A 36 -17.02 -27.70 2.26
N THR A 37 -17.60 -27.09 3.30
CA THR A 37 -19.05 -27.16 3.53
C THR A 37 -19.74 -25.98 2.85
N PRO A 38 -21.03 -26.11 2.41
CA PRO A 38 -21.76 -25.00 1.81
C PRO A 38 -21.84 -23.76 2.73
N TYR A 39 -22.03 -23.97 4.03
CA TYR A 39 -22.07 -22.90 5.04
C TYR A 39 -20.68 -22.27 5.25
N GLY A 40 -19.62 -23.07 5.24
CA GLY A 40 -18.25 -22.59 5.39
C GLY A 40 -17.84 -21.69 4.24
N ILE A 41 -18.06 -22.09 3.00
CA ILE A 41 -17.80 -21.28 1.82
C ILE A 41 -18.59 -19.96 1.88
N ALA A 42 -19.88 -20.02 2.18
CA ALA A 42 -20.72 -18.82 2.28
C ALA A 42 -20.23 -17.86 3.37
N THR A 43 -19.84 -18.38 4.54
CA THR A 43 -19.29 -17.55 5.64
C THR A 43 -17.97 -16.91 5.25
N LEU A 44 -17.04 -17.65 4.65
CA LEU A 44 -15.75 -17.11 4.23
C LEU A 44 -15.90 -16.03 3.14
N LEU A 45 -16.77 -16.25 2.17
CA LEU A 45 -17.09 -15.27 1.14
C LEU A 45 -17.72 -14.01 1.76
N LEU A 46 -18.62 -14.16 2.72
CA LEU A 46 -19.23 -13.03 3.43
C LEU A 46 -18.18 -12.22 4.19
N VAL A 47 -17.34 -12.87 4.99
CA VAL A 47 -16.26 -12.21 5.76
C VAL A 47 -15.29 -11.49 4.82
N TYR A 48 -14.89 -12.15 3.73
CA TYR A 48 -13.98 -11.54 2.75
C TYR A 48 -14.62 -10.33 2.07
N THR A 49 -15.90 -10.43 1.69
CA THR A 49 -16.66 -9.31 1.09
C THR A 49 -16.80 -8.14 2.05
N LEU A 50 -17.09 -8.41 3.33
CA LEU A 50 -17.15 -7.38 4.37
C LEU A 50 -15.79 -6.70 4.57
N THR A 51 -14.70 -7.47 4.61
CA THR A 51 -13.33 -6.93 4.71
C THR A 51 -13.02 -5.99 3.55
N VAL A 52 -13.34 -6.39 2.32
CA VAL A 52 -13.19 -5.57 1.11
C VAL A 52 -14.04 -4.30 1.22
N ALA A 53 -15.31 -4.43 1.62
CA ALA A 53 -16.22 -3.30 1.74
C ALA A 53 -15.75 -2.29 2.79
N ILE A 54 -15.31 -2.75 3.96
CA ILE A 54 -14.75 -1.89 5.02
C ILE A 54 -13.46 -1.21 4.54
N SER A 55 -12.54 -1.96 3.91
CA SER A 55 -11.28 -1.42 3.42
C SER A 55 -11.48 -0.30 2.39
N LEU A 56 -12.46 -0.44 1.48
CA LEU A 56 -12.78 0.56 0.46
C LEU A 56 -13.71 1.68 0.94
N SER A 57 -14.18 1.59 2.18
CA SER A 57 -15.04 2.62 2.78
C SER A 57 -14.23 3.82 3.30
N PRO A 58 -14.89 4.95 3.62
CA PRO A 58 -14.25 6.06 4.31
C PRO A 58 -13.62 5.65 5.65
N VAL A 59 -14.13 4.59 6.29
CA VAL A 59 -13.56 4.04 7.54
C VAL A 59 -12.19 3.43 7.29
N GLY A 60 -12.02 2.63 6.23
CA GLY A 60 -10.71 2.06 5.85
C GLY A 60 -9.68 3.15 5.51
N GLU A 61 -10.10 4.19 4.77
CA GLU A 61 -9.27 5.35 4.46
C GLU A 61 -8.85 6.12 5.74
N TRP A 62 -9.80 6.35 6.65
CA TRP A 62 -9.54 6.97 7.94
C TRP A 62 -8.58 6.13 8.78
N MET A 63 -8.81 4.82 8.91
CA MET A 63 -7.93 3.91 9.65
C MET A 63 -6.50 3.98 9.11
N LEU A 64 -6.32 3.87 7.80
CA LEU A 64 -4.97 3.93 7.21
C LEU A 64 -4.32 5.29 7.44
N SER A 65 -5.08 6.39 7.35
CA SER A 65 -4.60 7.74 7.67
C SER A 65 -4.10 7.84 9.11
N VAL A 66 -4.84 7.27 10.08
CA VAL A 66 -4.46 7.24 11.51
C VAL A 66 -3.20 6.39 11.71
N PHE A 67 -3.13 5.20 11.12
CA PHE A 67 -1.93 4.35 11.20
C PHE A 67 -0.69 5.00 10.58
N ALA A 68 -0.88 5.79 9.53
CA ALA A 68 0.17 6.59 8.92
C ALA A 68 0.57 7.82 9.74
N GLY A 69 -0.13 8.13 10.83
CA GLY A 69 0.10 9.33 11.63
C GLY A 69 -0.35 10.64 10.97
N ALA A 70 -1.20 10.55 9.93
CA ALA A 70 -1.68 11.70 9.19
C ALA A 70 -2.66 12.55 10.02
N LYS A 71 -2.42 13.85 10.05
CA LYS A 71 -3.22 14.84 10.79
C LYS A 71 -3.72 15.92 9.85
N GLU A 72 -4.86 16.53 10.21
CA GLU A 72 -5.36 17.72 9.53
C GLU A 72 -4.35 18.86 9.67
N ILE A 73 -4.12 19.58 8.58
CA ILE A 73 -3.22 20.75 8.57
C ILE A 73 -3.91 21.88 9.35
N LYS A 74 -3.34 22.24 10.50
CA LYS A 74 -3.86 23.35 11.34
C LYS A 74 -3.20 24.68 11.02
N ARG A 75 -1.95 24.68 10.56
CA ARG A 75 -1.15 25.87 10.27
C ARG A 75 -1.69 26.56 9.02
N THR A 76 -2.05 27.83 9.17
CA THR A 76 -2.62 28.66 8.10
C THR A 76 -1.59 28.94 6.99
N ASP A 77 -0.34 29.21 7.34
CA ASP A 77 0.75 29.43 6.40
C ASP A 77 0.97 28.21 5.48
N VAL A 78 0.91 27.03 6.03
CA VAL A 78 1.02 25.76 5.28
C VAL A 78 -0.16 25.57 4.33
N LYS A 79 -1.38 25.86 4.79
CA LYS A 79 -2.56 25.81 3.93
C LYS A 79 -2.47 26.79 2.77
N LEU A 80 -2.06 28.03 3.05
CA LEU A 80 -1.90 29.07 2.04
C LEU A 80 -0.85 28.71 0.98
N LYS A 81 0.18 27.94 1.34
CA LYS A 81 1.17 27.43 0.38
C LYS A 81 0.64 26.23 -0.41
N LEU A 82 0.16 25.19 0.26
CA LEU A 82 -0.07 23.88 -0.37
C LEU A 82 -1.44 23.77 -1.07
N VAL A 83 -2.49 24.39 -0.53
CA VAL A 83 -3.85 24.21 -1.08
C VAL A 83 -3.98 24.77 -2.48
N PRO A 84 -3.51 26.01 -2.79
CA PRO A 84 -3.59 26.53 -4.15
C PRO A 84 -2.82 25.70 -5.19
N LEU A 85 -1.66 25.14 -4.79
CA LEU A 85 -0.85 24.28 -5.66
C LEU A 85 -1.59 22.96 -5.96
N LEU A 86 -2.21 22.37 -4.92
CA LEU A 86 -3.02 21.17 -5.09
C LEU A 86 -4.24 21.43 -5.98
N GLU A 87 -4.93 22.55 -5.78
CA GLU A 87 -6.12 22.91 -6.57
C GLU A 87 -5.75 23.13 -8.04
N ALA A 88 -4.62 23.79 -8.34
CA ALA A 88 -4.16 23.98 -9.71
C ALA A 88 -3.94 22.64 -10.41
N VAL A 89 -3.24 21.69 -9.76
CA VAL A 89 -3.00 20.35 -10.31
C VAL A 89 -4.31 19.56 -10.43
N TYR A 90 -5.17 19.66 -9.41
CA TYR A 90 -6.45 18.95 -9.38
C TYR A 90 -7.38 19.40 -10.50
N ASN A 91 -7.44 20.69 -10.82
CA ASN A 91 -8.28 21.22 -11.89
C ASN A 91 -7.88 20.62 -13.25
N ASN A 92 -6.58 20.60 -13.58
CA ASN A 92 -6.09 19.92 -14.79
C ASN A 92 -6.43 18.43 -14.80
N ALA A 93 -6.31 17.77 -13.65
CA ALA A 93 -6.66 16.36 -13.52
C ALA A 93 -8.17 16.11 -13.68
N LYS A 94 -9.01 17.03 -13.18
CA LYS A 94 -10.48 16.93 -13.31
C LYS A 94 -10.94 17.12 -14.75
N GLU A 95 -10.30 18.01 -15.51
CA GLU A 95 -10.55 18.16 -16.95
C GLU A 95 -10.23 16.87 -17.72
N LYS A 96 -9.09 16.24 -17.41
CA LYS A 96 -8.66 14.99 -18.04
C LYS A 96 -9.51 13.81 -17.61
N SER A 97 -9.95 13.79 -16.37
CA SER A 97 -10.68 12.69 -15.74
C SER A 97 -11.95 13.19 -15.02
N PRO A 98 -13.05 13.52 -15.75
CA PRO A 98 -14.26 14.10 -15.17
C PRO A 98 -14.90 13.24 -14.07
N ASN A 99 -14.72 11.91 -14.14
CA ASN A 99 -15.24 10.94 -13.16
C ASN A 99 -14.38 10.81 -11.88
N MET A 100 -13.34 11.65 -11.75
CA MET A 100 -12.55 11.71 -10.53
C MET A 100 -13.39 12.28 -9.37
N VAL A 101 -12.97 12.02 -8.13
CA VAL A 101 -13.62 12.56 -6.92
C VAL A 101 -13.77 14.08 -7.01
N ASP A 102 -14.75 14.64 -6.32
CA ASP A 102 -15.05 16.08 -6.38
C ASP A 102 -14.11 16.94 -5.55
N SER A 103 -13.38 16.35 -4.61
CA SER A 103 -12.38 17.05 -3.82
C SER A 103 -11.29 16.11 -3.32
N ILE A 104 -10.09 16.65 -3.11
CA ILE A 104 -8.97 15.94 -2.49
C ILE A 104 -8.69 16.56 -1.12
N HIS A 105 -8.58 15.71 -0.10
CA HIS A 105 -8.22 16.11 1.25
C HIS A 105 -6.69 16.07 1.40
N LEU A 106 -6.11 17.18 1.83
CA LEU A 106 -4.69 17.28 2.12
C LEU A 106 -4.46 17.10 3.63
N LYS A 107 -3.60 16.15 3.99
CA LYS A 107 -3.19 15.90 5.36
C LYS A 107 -1.67 15.99 5.49
N MET A 108 -1.19 16.20 6.71
CA MET A 108 0.24 16.26 7.00
C MET A 108 0.65 15.17 7.97
N ILE A 109 1.84 14.65 7.74
CA ILE A 109 2.50 13.69 8.63
C ILE A 109 3.74 14.37 9.21
N PRO A 110 3.93 14.33 10.53
CA PRO A 110 5.13 14.84 11.16
C PRO A 110 6.37 14.11 10.62
N GLY A 111 7.39 14.84 10.23
CA GLY A 111 8.68 14.31 9.78
C GLY A 111 9.38 15.23 8.81
N ASN A 112 10.71 15.32 8.93
CA ASN A 112 11.54 16.17 8.09
C ASN A 112 11.91 15.56 6.74
N GLU A 113 11.56 14.30 6.52
CA GLU A 113 11.77 13.64 5.22
C GLU A 113 10.83 14.24 4.19
N THR A 114 11.30 14.40 2.96
CA THR A 114 10.45 14.84 1.86
C THR A 114 9.71 13.65 1.28
N ASN A 115 8.42 13.53 1.57
CA ASN A 115 7.60 12.44 1.08
C ASN A 115 6.13 12.87 0.92
N ALA A 116 5.44 12.20 -0.03
CA ALA A 116 4.00 12.32 -0.22
C ALA A 116 3.43 10.98 -0.65
N TYR A 117 2.15 10.75 -0.37
CA TYR A 117 1.44 9.54 -0.82
C TYR A 117 -0.07 9.71 -0.78
N ALA A 118 -0.71 9.08 -1.74
CA ALA A 118 -2.16 9.04 -1.82
C ALA A 118 -2.72 7.92 -0.94
N ILE A 119 -3.76 8.21 -0.18
CA ILE A 119 -4.50 7.24 0.63
C ILE A 119 -5.95 7.17 0.12
N GLY A 120 -6.39 5.98 -0.24
CA GLY A 120 -7.78 5.73 -0.62
C GLY A 120 -8.23 6.48 -1.85
N ARG A 121 -9.39 7.12 -1.76
CA ARG A 121 -10.03 7.76 -2.93
C ARG A 121 -9.68 9.23 -3.10
N ARG A 122 -9.39 9.93 -2.01
CA ARG A 122 -9.41 11.41 -1.99
C ARG A 122 -8.43 12.04 -1.01
N THR A 123 -7.55 11.29 -0.38
CA THR A 123 -6.60 11.85 0.59
C THR A 123 -5.19 11.80 0.03
N ILE A 124 -4.51 12.95 0.06
CA ILE A 124 -3.06 13.05 -0.15
C ILE A 124 -2.44 13.45 1.19
N CYS A 125 -1.43 12.70 1.60
CA CYS A 125 -0.63 12.99 2.77
C CYS A 125 0.74 13.48 2.35
N VAL A 126 1.22 14.56 2.96
CA VAL A 126 2.57 15.09 2.77
C VAL A 126 3.30 15.17 4.10
N THR A 127 4.61 14.99 4.08
CA THR A 127 5.46 15.22 5.24
C THR A 127 5.88 16.71 5.31
N GLU A 128 6.33 17.15 6.48
CA GLU A 128 6.79 18.54 6.67
C GLU A 128 7.96 18.90 5.75
N GLY A 129 8.80 17.92 5.38
CA GLY A 129 9.92 18.14 4.47
C GLY A 129 9.52 18.67 3.08
N VAL A 130 8.28 18.40 2.64
CA VAL A 130 7.74 18.93 1.37
C VAL A 130 7.66 20.46 1.38
N LEU A 131 7.51 21.09 2.54
CA LEU A 131 7.44 22.54 2.66
C LEU A 131 8.74 23.27 2.24
N ASN A 132 9.86 22.55 2.23
CA ASN A 132 11.16 23.09 1.82
C ASN A 132 11.37 23.08 0.29
N LEU A 133 10.45 22.50 -0.45
CA LEU A 133 10.52 22.43 -1.91
C LEU A 133 9.97 23.71 -2.57
N SER A 134 10.38 23.93 -3.81
CA SER A 134 9.76 24.93 -4.67
C SER A 134 8.33 24.52 -5.03
N ASP A 135 7.51 25.51 -5.38
CA ASP A 135 6.11 25.29 -5.74
C ASP A 135 5.97 24.37 -6.95
N GLU A 136 6.88 24.49 -7.92
CA GLU A 136 6.94 23.60 -9.09
C GLU A 136 7.20 22.13 -8.70
N MET A 137 8.13 21.90 -7.78
CA MET A 137 8.40 20.56 -7.26
C MET A 137 7.17 19.98 -6.55
N ILE A 138 6.50 20.79 -5.74
CA ILE A 138 5.28 20.37 -5.01
C ILE A 138 4.17 20.02 -6.00
N MET A 139 3.99 20.81 -7.06
CA MET A 139 3.01 20.48 -8.12
C MET A 139 3.35 19.19 -8.84
N GLY A 140 4.62 18.91 -9.12
CA GLY A 140 5.06 17.63 -9.69
C GLY A 140 4.72 16.44 -8.80
N ILE A 141 4.94 16.56 -7.49
CA ILE A 141 4.56 15.55 -6.50
C ILE A 141 3.04 15.36 -6.49
N PHE A 142 2.27 16.44 -6.40
CA PHE A 142 0.81 16.35 -6.39
C PHE A 142 0.26 15.72 -7.67
N ALA A 143 0.83 16.02 -8.82
CA ALA A 143 0.41 15.43 -10.09
C ALA A 143 0.62 13.91 -10.11
N HIS A 144 1.74 13.43 -9.57
CA HIS A 144 2.02 12.01 -9.41
C HIS A 144 1.03 11.33 -8.44
N GLU A 145 0.80 11.92 -7.26
CA GLU A 145 -0.14 11.37 -6.28
C GLU A 145 -1.58 11.37 -6.78
N ILE A 146 -1.98 12.40 -7.53
CA ILE A 146 -3.28 12.43 -8.21
C ILE A 146 -3.35 11.35 -9.28
N GLY A 147 -2.25 11.02 -9.94
CA GLY A 147 -2.15 9.88 -10.85
C GLY A 147 -2.49 8.56 -10.18
N HIS A 148 -2.03 8.33 -8.94
CA HIS A 148 -2.41 7.16 -8.15
C HIS A 148 -3.91 7.15 -7.78
N ILE A 149 -4.49 8.29 -7.43
CA ILE A 149 -5.93 8.42 -7.14
C ILE A 149 -6.76 8.14 -8.40
N ALA A 150 -6.44 8.78 -9.53
CA ALA A 150 -7.15 8.64 -10.80
C ALA A 150 -7.13 7.20 -11.32
N ASN A 151 -6.01 6.51 -11.13
CA ASN A 151 -5.85 5.11 -11.52
C ASN A 151 -6.28 4.11 -10.45
N ARG A 152 -6.79 4.56 -9.31
CA ARG A 152 -7.28 3.73 -8.20
C ARG A 152 -6.17 2.89 -7.52
N HIS A 153 -4.89 3.21 -7.72
CA HIS A 153 -3.77 2.49 -7.11
C HIS A 153 -3.84 2.56 -5.58
N SER A 154 -4.11 3.73 -5.03
CA SER A 154 -4.27 3.95 -3.58
C SER A 154 -5.46 3.18 -2.98
N GLN A 155 -6.53 2.94 -3.76
CA GLN A 155 -7.63 2.07 -3.32
C GLN A 155 -7.24 0.59 -3.33
N ILE A 156 -6.47 0.16 -4.33
CA ILE A 156 -5.93 -1.20 -4.37
C ILE A 156 -4.99 -1.44 -3.19
N GLN A 157 -4.21 -0.45 -2.78
CA GLN A 157 -3.37 -0.51 -1.57
C GLN A 157 -4.20 -0.65 -0.29
N LEU A 158 -5.36 0.02 -0.19
CA LEU A 158 -6.31 -0.19 0.91
C LEU A 158 -6.81 -1.63 0.98
N LEU A 159 -7.14 -2.23 -0.16
CA LEU A 159 -7.55 -3.63 -0.24
C LEU A 159 -6.44 -4.57 0.24
N ILE A 160 -5.20 -4.34 -0.21
CA ILE A 160 -4.04 -5.12 0.22
C ILE A 160 -3.84 -4.99 1.73
N GLY A 161 -3.92 -3.77 2.25
CA GLY A 161 -3.82 -3.50 3.70
C GLY A 161 -4.88 -4.25 4.50
N GLY A 162 -6.15 -4.18 4.07
CA GLY A 162 -7.25 -4.90 4.71
C GLY A 162 -7.08 -6.42 4.68
N ALA A 163 -6.71 -6.98 3.52
CA ALA A 163 -6.44 -8.42 3.40
C ALA A 163 -5.27 -8.86 4.29
N ASN A 164 -4.20 -8.05 4.36
CA ASN A 164 -3.05 -8.34 5.21
C ASN A 164 -3.39 -8.26 6.71
N ILE A 165 -4.18 -7.28 7.13
CA ILE A 165 -4.62 -7.17 8.53
C ILE A 165 -5.38 -8.43 8.94
N PHE A 166 -6.33 -8.88 8.11
CA PHE A 166 -7.10 -10.09 8.40
C PHE A 166 -6.19 -11.31 8.57
N ILE A 167 -5.31 -11.57 7.61
CA ILE A 167 -4.40 -12.73 7.65
C ILE A 167 -3.39 -12.60 8.80
N SER A 168 -2.82 -11.42 9.01
CA SER A 168 -1.85 -11.20 10.08
C SER A 168 -2.47 -11.40 11.45
N THR A 169 -3.68 -10.91 11.67
CA THR A 169 -4.42 -11.10 12.93
C THR A 169 -4.72 -12.58 13.16
N PHE A 170 -5.16 -13.28 12.11
CA PHE A 170 -5.42 -14.71 12.19
C PHE A 170 -4.15 -15.52 12.52
N ILE A 171 -3.03 -15.23 11.85
CA ILE A 171 -1.73 -15.85 12.12
C ILE A 171 -1.27 -15.55 13.56
N LEU A 172 -1.47 -14.33 14.05
CA LEU A 172 -1.15 -13.95 15.42
C LEU A 172 -1.95 -14.76 16.43
N ILE A 173 -3.25 -14.95 16.20
CA ILE A 173 -4.13 -15.78 17.05
C ILE A 173 -3.65 -17.23 17.05
N LEU A 174 -3.36 -17.79 15.86
CA LEU A 174 -2.83 -19.16 15.75
C LEU A 174 -1.51 -19.33 16.49
N LYS A 175 -0.59 -18.35 16.37
CA LYS A 175 0.67 -18.34 17.11
C LYS A 175 0.44 -18.29 18.61
N ALA A 176 -0.49 -17.44 19.08
CA ALA A 176 -0.81 -17.36 20.52
C ALA A 176 -1.37 -18.68 21.05
N ILE A 177 -2.26 -19.34 20.29
CA ILE A 177 -2.78 -20.65 20.63
C ILE A 177 -1.66 -21.71 20.65
N ALA A 178 -0.80 -21.72 19.62
CA ALA A 178 0.34 -22.63 19.53
C ALA A 178 1.31 -22.43 20.71
N TRP A 179 1.57 -21.18 21.08
CA TRP A 179 2.41 -20.81 22.25
C TRP A 179 1.79 -21.27 23.58
N MET A 180 0.48 -21.13 23.75
CA MET A 180 -0.22 -21.64 24.93
C MET A 180 -0.12 -23.18 25.01
N ILE A 181 -0.34 -23.87 23.89
CA ILE A 181 -0.23 -25.33 23.81
C ILE A 181 1.20 -25.77 24.10
N THR A 182 2.20 -25.19 23.43
CA THR A 182 3.62 -25.54 23.64
C THR A 182 4.12 -25.22 25.02
N GLY A 183 3.67 -24.09 25.61
CA GLY A 183 4.00 -23.69 26.98
C GLY A 183 3.43 -24.68 28.02
N THR A 184 2.16 -25.05 27.92
CA THR A 184 1.51 -25.99 28.82
C THR A 184 2.09 -27.41 28.68
N PHE A 185 2.26 -27.91 27.45
CA PHE A 185 2.87 -29.22 27.22
C PHE A 185 4.37 -29.24 27.50
N GLY A 186 5.08 -28.14 27.31
CA GLY A 186 6.49 -27.99 27.68
C GLY A 186 6.70 -28.10 29.20
N LEU A 187 5.85 -27.46 30.01
CA LEU A 187 5.86 -27.62 31.46
C LEU A 187 5.53 -29.05 31.90
N PHE A 188 4.58 -29.70 31.23
CA PHE A 188 4.25 -31.13 31.48
C PHE A 188 5.38 -32.08 31.05
N ALA A 189 6.10 -31.75 29.97
CA ALA A 189 7.21 -32.57 29.45
C ALA A 189 8.46 -32.49 30.35
N LEU A 190 8.66 -31.39 31.05
CA LEU A 190 9.71 -31.24 32.09
C LEU A 190 9.45 -32.16 33.31
N GLY A 191 8.15 -32.41 33.61
CA GLY A 191 7.74 -33.33 34.67
C GLY A 191 7.63 -34.82 34.28
N SER A 192 7.46 -35.10 32.99
CA SER A 192 7.32 -36.45 32.46
C SER A 192 8.44 -36.70 31.44
N ARG A 193 9.27 -37.74 31.62
CA ARG A 193 10.42 -38.12 30.77
C ARG A 193 10.13 -38.25 29.25
N LYS A 194 9.15 -37.51 28.69
CA LYS A 194 8.74 -37.51 27.26
C LYS A 194 9.36 -36.35 26.47
N PHE A 195 10.68 -36.27 26.49
CA PHE A 195 11.48 -35.29 25.77
C PHE A 195 11.18 -35.26 24.25
N THR A 196 10.92 -36.42 23.64
CA THR A 196 10.63 -36.55 22.20
C THR A 196 9.36 -35.80 21.75
N THR A 197 8.31 -35.77 22.56
CA THR A 197 7.06 -35.07 22.22
C THR A 197 7.24 -33.55 22.23
N GLY A 198 8.01 -33.02 23.18
CA GLY A 198 8.35 -31.59 23.23
C GLY A 198 9.18 -31.13 22.01
N CYS A 199 10.14 -31.96 21.58
CA CYS A 199 10.95 -31.69 20.38
C CYS A 199 10.08 -31.68 19.10
N LEU A 200 9.16 -32.61 18.93
CA LEU A 200 8.27 -32.67 17.77
C LEU A 200 7.35 -31.45 17.68
N ILE A 201 6.76 -31.02 18.81
CA ILE A 201 5.90 -29.83 18.87
C ILE A 201 6.72 -28.57 18.52
N GLY A 202 7.93 -28.44 19.05
CA GLY A 202 8.85 -27.35 18.72
C GLY A 202 9.22 -27.31 17.24
N LEU A 203 9.46 -28.47 16.64
CA LEU A 203 9.79 -28.60 15.23
C LEU A 203 8.64 -28.20 14.32
N VAL A 204 7.41 -28.64 14.63
CA VAL A 204 6.20 -28.23 13.89
C VAL A 204 5.95 -26.73 14.02
N GLY A 205 6.13 -26.15 15.21
CA GLY A 205 6.01 -24.70 15.44
C GLY A 205 7.04 -23.90 14.65
N SER A 206 8.28 -24.36 14.58
CA SER A 206 9.34 -23.73 13.81
C SER A 206 9.09 -23.82 12.32
N LEU A 207 8.68 -24.97 11.80
CA LEU A 207 8.36 -25.19 10.40
C LEU A 207 7.19 -24.31 9.95
N SER A 208 6.13 -24.22 10.75
CA SER A 208 4.99 -23.34 10.45
C SER A 208 5.40 -21.87 10.38
N THR A 209 6.31 -21.42 11.24
CA THR A 209 6.85 -20.04 11.22
C THR A 209 7.64 -19.77 9.95
N ILE A 210 8.47 -20.72 9.50
CA ILE A 210 9.24 -20.62 8.26
C ILE A 210 8.30 -20.54 7.05
N LEU A 211 7.29 -21.40 6.99
CA LEU A 211 6.30 -21.41 5.91
C LEU A 211 5.54 -20.08 5.80
N VAL A 212 5.09 -19.53 6.94
CA VAL A 212 4.45 -18.22 6.97
C VAL A 212 5.40 -17.12 6.51
N TYR A 213 6.65 -17.13 6.94
CA TYR A 213 7.66 -16.17 6.49
C TYR A 213 7.87 -16.24 4.98
N LEU A 214 8.05 -17.44 4.42
CA LEU A 214 8.21 -17.63 2.97
C LEU A 214 6.97 -17.16 2.20
N TRP A 215 5.78 -17.43 2.73
CA TRP A 215 4.52 -16.95 2.15
C TRP A 215 4.45 -15.43 2.07
N VAL A 216 4.75 -14.75 3.18
CA VAL A 216 4.77 -13.27 3.22
C VAL A 216 5.78 -12.71 2.21
N LYS A 217 6.95 -13.33 2.08
CA LYS A 217 7.96 -12.94 1.09
C LYS A 217 7.47 -13.13 -0.35
N LEU A 218 6.86 -14.27 -0.64
CA LEU A 218 6.29 -14.57 -1.97
C LEU A 218 5.20 -13.55 -2.34
N CYS A 219 4.26 -13.31 -1.43
CA CYS A 219 3.21 -12.32 -1.63
C CYS A 219 3.80 -10.91 -1.86
N GLY A 220 4.84 -10.55 -1.11
CA GLY A 220 5.56 -9.28 -1.26
C GLY A 220 6.14 -9.10 -2.67
N LEU A 221 6.69 -10.14 -3.28
CA LEU A 221 7.24 -10.07 -4.65
C LEU A 221 6.17 -9.70 -5.69
N PHE A 222 4.98 -10.28 -5.60
CA PHE A 222 3.88 -9.94 -6.51
C PHE A 222 3.39 -8.51 -6.33
N LEU A 223 3.33 -8.03 -5.09
CA LEU A 223 2.95 -6.66 -4.79
C LEU A 223 4.00 -5.65 -5.31
N MET A 224 5.29 -5.93 -5.13
CA MET A 224 6.37 -5.09 -5.66
C MET A 224 6.33 -5.00 -7.19
N TRP A 225 6.03 -6.11 -7.87
CA TRP A 225 5.93 -6.12 -9.32
C TRP A 225 4.80 -5.23 -9.85
N SER A 226 3.61 -5.30 -9.24
CA SER A 226 2.49 -4.41 -9.54
C SER A 226 2.82 -2.96 -9.20
N SER A 227 3.47 -2.71 -8.06
CA SER A 227 3.81 -1.36 -7.62
C SER A 227 4.70 -0.65 -8.64
N ARG A 228 5.76 -1.29 -9.13
CA ARG A 228 6.64 -0.69 -10.15
C ARG A 228 5.89 -0.25 -11.40
N LYS A 229 4.97 -1.07 -11.90
CA LYS A 229 4.15 -0.71 -13.08
C LYS A 229 3.21 0.45 -12.80
N ASN A 230 2.67 0.51 -11.59
CA ASN A 230 1.75 1.56 -11.18
C ASN A 230 2.45 2.92 -11.04
N GLU A 231 3.75 2.94 -10.70
CA GLU A 231 4.55 4.16 -10.71
C GLU A 231 4.64 4.77 -12.11
N PHE A 232 4.97 3.95 -13.12
CA PHE A 232 5.02 4.43 -14.50
C PHE A 232 3.66 4.96 -14.97
N VAL A 233 2.56 4.31 -14.59
CA VAL A 233 1.21 4.77 -14.93
C VAL A 233 0.89 6.10 -14.26
N ALA A 234 1.35 6.32 -13.02
CA ALA A 234 1.17 7.59 -12.31
C ALA A 234 2.02 8.71 -12.93
N ASP A 235 3.27 8.40 -13.35
CA ASP A 235 4.14 9.33 -14.06
C ASP A 235 3.55 9.75 -15.42
N GLU A 236 3.06 8.79 -16.17
CA GLU A 236 2.39 9.00 -17.46
C GLU A 236 1.13 9.86 -17.29
N TYR A 237 0.39 9.65 -16.21
CA TYR A 237 -0.75 10.50 -15.87
C TYR A 237 -0.32 11.93 -15.54
N ALA A 238 0.71 12.12 -14.70
CA ALA A 238 1.24 13.44 -14.36
C ALA A 238 1.71 14.19 -15.63
N TYR A 239 2.38 13.51 -16.55
CA TYR A 239 2.72 14.06 -17.86
C TYR A 239 1.46 14.48 -18.63
N SER A 240 0.45 13.62 -18.70
CA SER A 240 -0.78 13.83 -19.48
C SER A 240 -1.63 15.02 -19.01
N ILE A 241 -1.45 15.48 -17.77
CA ILE A 241 -2.10 16.65 -17.18
C ILE A 241 -1.19 17.89 -17.14
N GLY A 242 -0.02 17.82 -17.83
CA GLY A 242 0.86 18.96 -18.04
C GLY A 242 1.97 19.17 -17.00
N PHE A 243 2.18 18.24 -16.06
CA PHE A 243 3.18 18.36 -14.99
C PHE A 243 4.37 17.40 -15.12
N GLY A 244 4.64 16.89 -16.33
CA GLY A 244 5.74 15.96 -16.58
C GLY A 244 7.13 16.54 -16.29
N ASN A 245 7.38 17.81 -16.68
CA ASN A 245 8.66 18.48 -16.44
C ASN A 245 8.90 18.70 -14.94
N GLN A 246 7.87 19.15 -14.21
CA GLN A 246 7.93 19.35 -12.74
C GLN A 246 8.21 18.02 -12.04
N LEU A 247 7.57 16.94 -12.47
CA LEU A 247 7.81 15.61 -11.91
C LEU A 247 9.23 15.14 -12.21
N ALA A 248 9.73 15.28 -13.44
CA ALA A 248 11.10 14.90 -13.77
C ALA A 248 12.12 15.66 -12.93
N TYR A 249 11.88 16.96 -12.67
CA TYR A 249 12.71 17.78 -11.82
C TYR A 249 12.73 17.30 -10.36
N VAL A 250 11.56 16.90 -9.82
CA VAL A 250 11.46 16.28 -8.48
C VAL A 250 12.22 14.97 -8.41
N LEU A 251 11.99 14.09 -9.38
CA LEU A 251 12.66 12.80 -9.45
C LEU A 251 14.17 12.96 -9.44
N ASP A 252 14.69 13.98 -10.07
CA ASP A 252 16.13 14.22 -10.14
C ASP A 252 16.73 14.83 -8.87
N ASN A 253 16.02 15.70 -8.21
CA ASN A 253 16.58 16.50 -7.11
C ASN A 253 16.19 16.04 -5.70
N VAL A 254 15.07 15.32 -5.54
CA VAL A 254 14.51 15.01 -4.22
C VAL A 254 14.74 13.57 -3.80
N ILE A 255 14.74 12.63 -4.72
CA ILE A 255 14.77 11.19 -4.39
C ILE A 255 16.15 10.72 -3.93
N GLU A 256 17.21 11.47 -4.17
CA GLU A 256 18.58 11.08 -3.78
C GLU A 256 18.83 11.04 -2.27
N THR A 257 18.00 11.70 -1.46
CA THR A 257 18.20 11.85 -0.01
C THR A 257 17.54 10.76 0.84
N GLN A 258 16.76 9.85 0.25
CA GLN A 258 15.99 8.86 1.03
C GLN A 258 16.69 7.52 1.20
N THR A 259 17.82 7.49 1.88
CA THR A 259 18.39 6.25 2.42
C THR A 259 18.05 6.11 3.91
N LYS A 260 17.33 5.05 4.22
CA LYS A 260 17.24 4.29 5.50
C LYS A 260 15.96 4.35 6.34
N ASN A 261 15.46 3.10 6.57
CA ASN A 261 14.82 2.46 7.72
C ASN A 261 13.34 2.76 8.07
N GLY A 262 12.51 1.69 7.92
CA GLY A 262 11.17 1.57 8.49
C GLY A 262 10.27 0.57 7.73
N PHE A 263 9.30 -0.03 8.41
CA PHE A 263 8.33 -0.97 7.83
C PHE A 263 7.56 -0.35 6.65
N LEU A 264 7.22 0.93 6.73
CA LEU A 264 6.62 1.68 5.63
C LEU A 264 7.59 1.78 4.44
N LYS A 265 8.90 1.81 4.65
CA LYS A 265 9.91 1.83 3.59
C LYS A 265 9.96 0.55 2.76
N ALA A 266 9.70 -0.62 3.35
CA ALA A 266 9.58 -1.86 2.58
C ALA A 266 8.37 -1.83 1.62
N LEU A 267 7.30 -1.12 1.97
CA LEU A 267 6.16 -0.82 1.09
C LEU A 267 6.49 0.25 0.02
N TYR A 268 7.45 1.17 0.31
CA TYR A 268 7.79 2.30 -0.56
C TYR A 268 9.10 2.13 -1.34
N SER A 269 9.96 1.17 -0.98
CA SER A 269 11.17 0.82 -1.77
C SER A 269 10.87 0.05 -3.06
N SER A 270 9.61 -0.05 -3.42
CA SER A 270 9.13 -0.67 -4.66
C SER A 270 9.13 0.27 -5.87
N HIS A 271 9.62 1.50 -5.72
CA HIS A 271 9.72 2.43 -6.84
C HIS A 271 10.78 1.94 -7.84
N PRO A 272 10.51 2.02 -9.16
CA PRO A 272 11.51 1.83 -10.19
C PRO A 272 12.68 2.80 -9.99
N GLU A 273 13.82 2.47 -10.58
CA GLU A 273 14.97 3.36 -10.51
C GLU A 273 14.61 4.74 -11.09
N ARG A 274 15.04 5.78 -10.39
CA ARG A 274 14.81 7.19 -10.75
C ARG A 274 15.14 7.47 -12.22
N ASN A 275 16.28 6.96 -12.69
CA ASN A 275 16.73 7.19 -14.07
C ASN A 275 15.80 6.55 -15.09
N GLU A 276 15.24 5.39 -14.80
CA GLU A 276 14.27 4.71 -15.65
C GLU A 276 12.96 5.52 -15.78
N ARG A 277 12.49 6.10 -14.67
CA ARG A 277 11.29 6.96 -14.65
C ARG A 277 11.52 8.25 -15.47
N ILE A 278 12.67 8.92 -15.28
CA ILE A 278 13.02 10.14 -16.03
C ILE A 278 13.15 9.81 -17.53
N ALA A 279 13.85 8.74 -17.90
CA ALA A 279 14.00 8.34 -19.28
C ALA A 279 12.64 8.11 -19.95
N ARG A 280 11.72 7.44 -19.26
CA ARG A 280 10.36 7.21 -19.77
C ARG A 280 9.54 8.49 -19.90
N LEU A 281 9.68 9.43 -18.99
CA LEU A 281 9.06 10.76 -19.12
C LEU A 281 9.62 11.52 -20.33
N GLN A 282 10.92 11.42 -20.61
CA GLN A 282 11.56 12.00 -21.80
C GLN A 282 11.06 11.35 -23.10
N GLU A 283 10.86 10.03 -23.12
CA GLU A 283 10.24 9.32 -24.25
C GLU A 283 8.81 9.82 -24.53
N LEU A 284 8.08 10.25 -23.51
CA LEU A 284 6.74 10.85 -23.66
C LEU A 284 6.78 12.31 -24.16
N GLY A 285 7.94 12.95 -24.19
CA GLY A 285 8.11 14.32 -24.65
C GLY A 285 8.40 15.35 -23.57
N VAL A 286 8.76 14.92 -22.37
CA VAL A 286 9.25 15.81 -21.30
C VAL A 286 10.59 16.42 -21.75
N THR A 287 10.70 17.74 -21.68
CA THR A 287 11.89 18.50 -22.11
C THR A 287 12.96 18.65 -21.02
N TYR A 288 12.66 18.15 -19.82
CA TYR A 288 13.62 18.19 -18.71
C TYR A 288 14.92 17.50 -19.08
N SER A 289 16.02 18.19 -18.92
CA SER A 289 17.39 17.69 -19.10
C SER A 289 18.25 18.06 -17.91
N ARG A 290 19.13 17.18 -17.50
CA ARG A 290 20.14 17.46 -16.47
C ARG A 290 21.23 18.42 -16.90
N TRP A 291 21.34 18.65 -18.22
CA TRP A 291 22.42 19.43 -18.87
C TRP A 291 21.83 20.54 -19.73
#